data_484db81e06f343ace8a9f15076a188a8
#
_entry.id   484db81e06f343ace8a9f15076a188a8
#
_cell.length_a   1.000
_cell.length_b   1.000
_cell.length_c   1.000
_cell.angle_alpha   90.00
_cell.angle_beta   90.00
_cell.angle_gamma   90.00
#
_symmetry.space_group_name_H-M   'P 1'
#
loop_
_entity.id
_entity.type
_entity.pdbx_description
1 polymer ?
#
loop_
_entity_poly.entity_id
_entity_poly.type
_entity_poly.pdbx_seq_one_letter_code
_entity_poly.pdbx_strand_id
1 'polypeptide(L)'
;MSRNVYVFAEQRDGNIQKVAYELVGKARELADTLDEKVYAVLAGMDMKAKAGSLISAGADGVILVQNPMLAEYTTEAYAKAIVAVIRAKDPEIFLIGATAIGRDLAPRVSARIHTGLTADCTGLAIDENSKNLLMTRPAFGGNIMATIVCEEHRPQMATVRPGVMKALAANETRTGEIEEFNVEFSEADMPCLLYTSDAA
;
A
#
# COMPACT_ATOMS: atom_id res chain seq x y z
N MET A 1 -2.08 -21.57 2.28
CA MET A 1 -2.53 -20.69 1.19
C MET A 1 -1.49 -19.61 1.03
N SER A 2 -1.09 -19.32 -0.19
CA SER A 2 -0.19 -18.21 -0.52
C SER A 2 -0.88 -16.89 -0.19
N ARG A 3 -0.24 -16.05 0.66
CA ARG A 3 -0.84 -14.79 1.13
C ARG A 3 -0.36 -13.56 0.36
N ASN A 4 0.71 -13.70 -0.41
CA ASN A 4 1.26 -12.70 -1.31
C ASN A 4 1.65 -11.35 -0.67
N VAL A 5 2.42 -10.56 -1.41
CA VAL A 5 2.88 -9.22 -1.01
C VAL A 5 2.05 -8.17 -1.75
N TYR A 6 1.45 -7.26 -1.00
CA TYR A 6 0.60 -6.20 -1.55
C TYR A 6 1.22 -4.82 -1.34
N VAL A 7 0.98 -3.95 -2.28
CA VAL A 7 1.45 -2.56 -2.28
C VAL A 7 0.27 -1.62 -2.53
N PHE A 8 0.09 -0.61 -1.70
CA PHE A 8 -0.79 0.50 -2.05
C PHE A 8 -0.12 1.38 -3.09
N ALA A 9 -0.68 1.40 -4.30
CA ALA A 9 -0.23 2.24 -5.39
C ALA A 9 -0.86 3.63 -5.25
N GLU A 10 -0.19 4.53 -4.50
CA GLU A 10 -0.66 5.90 -4.32
C GLU A 10 -0.78 6.61 -5.66
N GLN A 11 -1.89 7.31 -5.84
CA GLN A 11 -2.12 8.20 -6.97
C GLN A 11 -2.59 9.59 -6.48
N ARG A 12 -2.36 10.62 -7.27
CA ARG A 12 -2.89 11.97 -7.11
C ARG A 12 -3.32 12.49 -8.46
N ASP A 13 -4.50 13.05 -8.54
CA ASP A 13 -5.07 13.63 -9.76
C ASP A 13 -4.95 12.65 -10.95
N GLY A 14 -5.24 11.37 -10.68
CA GLY A 14 -5.13 10.31 -11.66
C GLY A 14 -3.69 9.94 -12.05
N ASN A 15 -2.65 10.38 -11.35
CA ASN A 15 -1.25 10.06 -11.65
C ASN A 15 -0.64 9.20 -10.54
N ILE A 16 -0.16 7.99 -10.92
CA ILE A 16 0.54 7.10 -10.00
C ILE A 16 1.84 7.77 -9.55
N GLN A 17 2.07 7.81 -8.25
CA GLN A 17 3.23 8.46 -7.66
C GLN A 17 4.48 7.58 -7.74
N LYS A 18 5.66 8.20 -7.79
CA LYS A 18 6.95 7.48 -7.90
C LYS A 18 7.15 6.43 -6.81
N VAL A 19 6.72 6.74 -5.59
CA VAL A 19 6.82 5.83 -4.45
C VAL A 19 6.10 4.49 -4.70
N ALA A 20 5.00 4.48 -5.47
CA ALA A 20 4.32 3.24 -5.82
C ALA A 20 5.22 2.29 -6.61
N TYR A 21 5.96 2.80 -7.58
CA TYR A 21 6.91 2.00 -8.37
C TYR A 21 8.12 1.53 -7.55
N GLU A 22 8.61 2.36 -6.63
CA GLU A 22 9.67 1.98 -5.68
C GLU A 22 9.20 0.81 -4.79
N LEU A 23 7.97 0.89 -4.29
CA LEU A 23 7.38 -0.16 -3.46
C LEU A 23 7.12 -1.44 -4.23
N VAL A 24 6.66 -1.38 -5.48
CA VAL A 24 6.50 -2.55 -6.34
C VAL A 24 7.84 -3.25 -6.55
N GLY A 25 8.92 -2.49 -6.81
CA GLY A 25 10.27 -3.03 -6.94
C GLY A 25 10.74 -3.74 -5.67
N LYS A 26 10.52 -3.12 -4.49
CA LYS A 26 10.89 -3.75 -3.21
C LYS A 26 9.99 -4.94 -2.87
N ALA A 27 8.69 -4.85 -3.14
CA ALA A 27 7.77 -5.96 -2.96
C ALA A 27 8.15 -7.18 -3.81
N ARG A 28 8.65 -6.97 -5.03
CA ARG A 28 9.15 -8.06 -5.89
C ARG A 28 10.33 -8.79 -5.25
N GLU A 29 11.31 -8.04 -4.72
CA GLU A 29 12.46 -8.62 -4.01
C GLU A 29 12.01 -9.46 -2.79
N LEU A 30 11.07 -8.93 -1.99
CA LEU A 30 10.54 -9.64 -0.83
C LEU A 30 9.74 -10.89 -1.24
N ALA A 31 8.89 -10.77 -2.25
CA ALA A 31 8.06 -11.84 -2.75
C ALA A 31 8.90 -12.98 -3.38
N ASP A 32 9.98 -12.65 -4.09
CA ASP A 32 10.90 -13.65 -4.63
C ASP A 32 11.58 -14.47 -3.51
N THR A 33 11.87 -13.83 -2.37
CA THR A 33 12.42 -14.53 -1.19
C THR A 33 11.40 -15.46 -0.51
N LEU A 34 10.09 -15.13 -0.65
CA LEU A 34 8.98 -15.89 -0.05
C LEU A 34 8.36 -16.91 -1.01
N ASP A 35 8.76 -16.94 -2.28
CA ASP A 35 8.09 -17.66 -3.37
C ASP A 35 6.60 -17.25 -3.53
N GLU A 36 6.35 -15.93 -3.46
CA GLU A 36 5.04 -15.30 -3.46
C GLU A 36 4.88 -14.33 -4.63
N LYS A 37 3.64 -13.87 -4.86
CA LYS A 37 3.31 -12.88 -5.90
C LYS A 37 3.24 -11.46 -5.33
N VAL A 38 3.35 -10.49 -6.23
CA VAL A 38 3.17 -9.06 -5.93
C VAL A 38 1.89 -8.54 -6.54
N TYR A 39 1.02 -7.96 -5.72
CA TYR A 39 -0.17 -7.27 -6.17
C TYR A 39 -0.13 -5.79 -5.79
N ALA A 40 -0.42 -4.93 -6.76
CA ALA A 40 -0.61 -3.51 -6.51
C ALA A 40 -2.09 -3.20 -6.31
N VAL A 41 -2.46 -2.52 -5.24
CA VAL A 41 -3.82 -2.04 -4.98
C VAL A 41 -3.90 -0.59 -5.45
N LEU A 42 -4.65 -0.36 -6.51
CA LEU A 42 -4.84 0.95 -7.13
C LEU A 42 -6.27 1.42 -6.92
N ALA A 43 -6.44 2.46 -6.10
CA ALA A 43 -7.74 3.05 -5.80
C ALA A 43 -7.87 4.43 -6.45
N GLY A 44 -9.03 4.73 -7.06
CA GLY A 44 -9.26 6.01 -7.70
C GLY A 44 -10.48 6.01 -8.60
N MET A 45 -10.60 7.02 -9.42
CA MET A 45 -11.55 7.11 -10.52
C MET A 45 -10.80 7.05 -11.86
N ASP A 46 -11.31 6.29 -12.83
CA ASP A 46 -10.76 6.16 -14.19
C ASP A 46 -9.28 5.70 -14.26
N MET A 47 -8.86 4.84 -13.32
CA MET A 47 -7.47 4.40 -13.20
C MET A 47 -7.09 3.18 -14.07
N LYS A 48 -8.04 2.54 -14.73
CA LYS A 48 -7.82 1.28 -15.47
C LYS A 48 -6.70 1.37 -16.51
N ALA A 49 -6.66 2.47 -17.28
CA ALA A 49 -5.65 2.66 -18.32
C ALA A 49 -4.22 2.75 -17.76
N LYS A 50 -4.06 3.11 -16.48
CA LYS A 50 -2.75 3.26 -15.83
C LYS A 50 -2.29 2.01 -15.07
N ALA A 51 -3.20 1.06 -14.84
CA ALA A 51 -2.89 -0.15 -14.08
C ALA A 51 -1.74 -0.98 -14.71
N GLY A 52 -1.66 -1.03 -16.03
CA GLY A 52 -0.60 -1.75 -16.76
C GLY A 52 0.81 -1.29 -16.42
N SER A 53 1.01 -0.01 -16.07
CA SER A 53 2.33 0.50 -15.69
C SER A 53 2.89 -0.12 -14.40
N LEU A 54 2.02 -0.55 -13.48
CA LEU A 54 2.40 -1.25 -12.26
C LEU A 54 2.85 -2.69 -12.54
N ILE A 55 2.22 -3.34 -13.54
CA ILE A 55 2.64 -4.66 -14.02
C ILE A 55 4.01 -4.56 -14.66
N SER A 56 4.20 -3.59 -15.56
CA SER A 56 5.51 -3.34 -16.19
C SER A 56 6.60 -3.05 -15.17
N ALA A 57 6.26 -2.45 -14.02
CA ALA A 57 7.17 -2.15 -12.92
C ALA A 57 7.51 -3.36 -12.02
N GLY A 58 6.85 -4.52 -12.20
CA GLY A 58 7.17 -5.75 -11.48
C GLY A 58 6.03 -6.42 -10.73
N ALA A 59 4.81 -5.86 -10.72
CA ALA A 59 3.65 -6.53 -10.14
C ALA A 59 3.18 -7.72 -11.01
N ASP A 60 2.67 -8.76 -10.37
CA ASP A 60 2.04 -9.90 -11.02
C ASP A 60 0.56 -9.64 -11.30
N GLY A 61 -0.03 -8.70 -10.56
CA GLY A 61 -1.38 -8.25 -10.80
C GLY A 61 -1.69 -6.91 -10.14
N VAL A 62 -2.82 -6.35 -10.53
CA VAL A 62 -3.37 -5.10 -9.97
C VAL A 62 -4.79 -5.35 -9.50
N ILE A 63 -5.05 -5.03 -8.24
CA ILE A 63 -6.41 -4.95 -7.68
C ILE A 63 -6.89 -3.52 -7.87
N LEU A 64 -7.82 -3.34 -8.75
CA LEU A 64 -8.33 -2.03 -9.14
C LEU A 64 -9.67 -1.73 -8.44
N VAL A 65 -9.67 -0.72 -7.57
CA VAL A 65 -10.88 -0.25 -6.90
C VAL A 65 -11.28 1.10 -7.49
N GLN A 66 -12.37 1.11 -8.26
CA GLN A 66 -12.85 2.30 -8.95
C GLN A 66 -14.19 2.77 -8.37
N ASN A 67 -14.25 4.03 -7.97
CA ASN A 67 -15.48 4.67 -7.54
C ASN A 67 -15.33 6.20 -7.65
N PRO A 68 -16.39 6.96 -8.00
CA PRO A 68 -16.36 8.44 -7.98
C PRO A 68 -15.95 9.03 -6.62
N MET A 69 -16.27 8.37 -5.51
CA MET A 69 -15.86 8.78 -4.15
C MET A 69 -14.35 8.64 -3.89
N LEU A 70 -13.62 7.99 -4.78
CA LEU A 70 -12.16 7.84 -4.75
C LEU A 70 -11.44 8.78 -5.73
N ALA A 71 -12.16 9.70 -6.39
CA ALA A 71 -11.56 10.67 -7.31
C ALA A 71 -10.52 11.53 -6.61
N GLU A 72 -10.86 12.02 -5.43
CA GLU A 72 -9.95 12.74 -4.54
C GLU A 72 -9.68 11.91 -3.27
N TYR A 73 -8.52 12.15 -2.67
CA TYR A 73 -8.18 11.43 -1.45
C TYR A 73 -9.01 11.94 -0.27
N THR A 74 -9.73 11.01 0.34
CA THR A 74 -10.30 11.18 1.68
C THR A 74 -9.95 9.95 2.51
N THR A 75 -9.56 10.15 3.76
CA THR A 75 -9.12 9.06 4.65
C THR A 75 -10.16 7.97 4.78
N GLU A 76 -11.43 8.34 4.95
CA GLU A 76 -12.50 7.38 5.22
C GLU A 76 -12.81 6.50 4.01
N ALA A 77 -12.96 7.08 2.81
CA ALA A 77 -13.26 6.31 1.60
C ALA A 77 -12.09 5.39 1.23
N TYR A 78 -10.87 5.92 1.24
CA TYR A 78 -9.69 5.10 0.95
C TYR A 78 -9.44 4.02 1.99
N ALA A 79 -9.59 4.32 3.28
CA ALA A 79 -9.46 3.30 4.32
C ALA A 79 -10.52 2.19 4.18
N LYS A 80 -11.77 2.53 3.82
CA LYS A 80 -12.81 1.53 3.53
C LYS A 80 -12.41 0.64 2.37
N ALA A 81 -11.95 1.23 1.25
CA ALA A 81 -11.51 0.49 0.06
C ALA A 81 -10.37 -0.48 0.40
N ILE A 82 -9.31 0.02 1.03
CA ILE A 82 -8.12 -0.79 1.34
C ILE A 82 -8.42 -1.88 2.36
N VAL A 83 -9.21 -1.59 3.41
CA VAL A 83 -9.63 -2.60 4.40
C VAL A 83 -10.46 -3.70 3.73
N ALA A 84 -11.36 -3.35 2.79
CA ALA A 84 -12.15 -4.35 2.06
C ALA A 84 -11.25 -5.29 1.23
N VAL A 85 -10.26 -4.74 0.52
CA VAL A 85 -9.28 -5.54 -0.24
C VAL A 85 -8.47 -6.43 0.70
N ILE A 86 -7.92 -5.90 1.81
CA ILE A 86 -7.11 -6.68 2.75
C ILE A 86 -7.92 -7.84 3.34
N ARG A 87 -9.17 -7.60 3.74
CA ARG A 87 -10.03 -8.67 4.29
C ARG A 87 -10.39 -9.76 3.28
N ALA A 88 -10.53 -9.38 2.01
CA ALA A 88 -10.88 -10.33 0.96
C ALA A 88 -9.66 -11.14 0.46
N LYS A 89 -8.47 -10.53 0.47
CA LYS A 89 -7.26 -11.11 -0.13
C LYS A 89 -6.29 -11.70 0.89
N ASP A 90 -6.44 -11.37 2.17
CA ASP A 90 -5.62 -11.85 3.31
C ASP A 90 -4.09 -11.81 3.02
N PRO A 91 -3.52 -10.61 2.74
CA PRO A 91 -2.12 -10.49 2.37
C PRO A 91 -1.16 -10.87 3.51
N GLU A 92 0.03 -11.38 3.17
CA GLU A 92 1.13 -11.59 4.13
C GLU A 92 1.77 -10.26 4.53
N ILE A 93 2.04 -9.42 3.53
CA ILE A 93 2.70 -8.12 3.69
C ILE A 93 1.87 -7.06 2.95
N PHE A 94 1.73 -5.89 3.57
CA PHE A 94 1.08 -4.74 2.94
C PHE A 94 1.93 -3.47 3.09
N LEU A 95 2.45 -2.96 1.98
CA LEU A 95 3.34 -1.81 1.94
C LEU A 95 2.63 -0.55 1.47
N ILE A 96 2.91 0.58 2.12
CA ILE A 96 2.37 1.91 1.80
C ILE A 96 3.54 2.91 1.77
N GLY A 97 3.50 3.92 0.91
CA GLY A 97 4.49 4.99 0.92
C GLY A 97 4.34 5.89 2.16
N ALA A 98 5.42 6.31 2.81
CA ALA A 98 5.38 7.25 3.93
C ALA A 98 5.24 8.71 3.44
N THR A 99 4.35 8.95 2.49
CA THR A 99 3.91 10.27 2.01
C THR A 99 2.93 10.90 2.98
N ALA A 100 2.44 12.11 2.71
CA ALA A 100 1.36 12.71 3.50
C ALA A 100 0.10 11.83 3.52
N ILE A 101 -0.29 11.29 2.34
CA ILE A 101 -1.45 10.38 2.21
C ILE A 101 -1.17 9.07 2.97
N GLY A 102 -0.02 8.45 2.76
CA GLY A 102 0.25 7.17 3.39
C GLY A 102 0.41 7.23 4.91
N ARG A 103 0.93 8.34 5.44
CA ARG A 103 1.03 8.58 6.89
C ARG A 103 -0.33 8.79 7.56
N ASP A 104 -1.31 9.26 6.82
CA ASP A 104 -2.69 9.39 7.26
C ASP A 104 -3.46 8.07 7.11
N LEU A 105 -3.35 7.42 5.95
CA LEU A 105 -4.10 6.21 5.59
C LEU A 105 -3.64 4.97 6.38
N ALA A 106 -2.33 4.71 6.45
CA ALA A 106 -1.81 3.45 6.98
C ALA A 106 -2.18 3.19 8.44
N PRO A 107 -2.08 4.16 9.38
CA PRO A 107 -2.53 3.95 10.76
C PRO A 107 -4.03 3.66 10.86
N ARG A 108 -4.84 4.30 10.01
CA ARG A 108 -6.29 4.08 9.97
C ARG A 108 -6.62 2.67 9.51
N VAL A 109 -5.93 2.19 8.48
CA VAL A 109 -6.10 0.83 7.96
C VAL A 109 -5.64 -0.19 9.01
N SER A 110 -4.43 -0.07 9.56
CA SER A 110 -3.89 -1.02 10.52
C SER A 110 -4.76 -1.16 11.76
N ALA A 111 -5.31 -0.05 12.28
CA ALA A 111 -6.23 -0.07 13.40
C ALA A 111 -7.55 -0.81 13.08
N ARG A 112 -8.09 -0.66 11.85
CA ARG A 112 -9.34 -1.32 11.44
C ARG A 112 -9.22 -2.82 11.19
N ILE A 113 -8.02 -3.29 10.89
CA ILE A 113 -7.74 -4.72 10.69
C ILE A 113 -7.02 -5.36 11.87
N HIS A 114 -6.77 -4.60 12.93
CA HIS A 114 -6.12 -5.04 14.17
C HIS A 114 -4.72 -5.65 13.95
N THR A 115 -3.87 -4.97 13.18
CA THR A 115 -2.47 -5.39 12.97
C THR A 115 -1.50 -4.27 13.35
N GLY A 116 -0.21 -4.65 13.52
CA GLY A 116 0.85 -3.70 13.77
C GLY A 116 1.24 -2.91 12.51
N LEU A 117 1.73 -1.67 12.71
CA LEU A 117 2.26 -0.82 11.65
C LEU A 117 3.63 -0.27 12.06
N THR A 118 4.65 -0.54 11.26
CA THR A 118 5.96 0.13 11.41
C THR A 118 6.04 1.31 10.45
N ALA A 119 6.22 2.51 11.01
CA ALA A 119 6.18 3.74 10.23
C ALA A 119 7.58 4.20 9.80
N ASP A 120 7.65 4.78 8.58
CA ASP A 120 8.81 5.48 8.02
C ASP A 120 10.06 4.60 7.90
N CYS A 121 9.86 3.37 7.42
CA CYS A 121 10.92 2.40 7.20
C CYS A 121 11.89 2.86 6.10
N THR A 122 13.16 2.58 6.33
CA THR A 122 14.26 2.81 5.37
C THR A 122 14.90 1.52 4.88
N GLY A 123 14.58 0.39 5.49
CA GLY A 123 15.01 -0.95 5.08
C GLY A 123 13.91 -1.97 5.33
N LEU A 124 13.78 -2.91 4.40
CA LEU A 124 12.90 -4.07 4.49
C LEU A 124 13.67 -5.31 4.04
N ALA A 125 13.53 -6.40 4.78
CA ALA A 125 14.10 -7.71 4.43
C ALA A 125 13.21 -8.82 4.97
N ILE A 126 13.40 -10.05 4.48
CA ILE A 126 12.75 -11.23 5.03
C ILE A 126 13.74 -11.95 5.94
N ASP A 127 13.31 -12.29 7.13
CA ASP A 127 14.08 -13.16 8.03
C ASP A 127 14.16 -14.58 7.46
N GLU A 128 15.36 -15.13 7.38
CA GLU A 128 15.60 -16.44 6.73
C GLU A 128 14.89 -17.60 7.45
N ASN A 129 14.75 -17.51 8.76
CA ASN A 129 14.20 -18.58 9.59
C ASN A 129 12.69 -18.47 9.77
N SER A 130 12.23 -17.31 10.26
CA SER A 130 10.81 -17.10 10.57
C SER A 130 9.96 -16.70 9.37
N LYS A 131 10.60 -16.27 8.26
CA LYS A 131 9.94 -15.69 7.09
C LYS A 131 9.14 -14.40 7.38
N ASN A 132 9.34 -13.82 8.54
CA ASN A 132 8.74 -12.55 8.91
C ASN A 132 9.43 -11.37 8.22
N LEU A 133 8.69 -10.27 8.06
CA LEU A 133 9.21 -9.01 7.53
C LEU A 133 10.02 -8.29 8.60
N LEU A 134 11.29 -8.05 8.32
CA LEU A 134 12.18 -7.20 9.11
C LEU A 134 12.02 -5.74 8.64
N MET A 135 11.49 -4.89 9.50
CA MET A 135 11.16 -3.50 9.19
C MET A 135 12.15 -2.57 9.91
N THR A 136 13.13 -2.06 9.19
CA THR A 136 14.19 -1.21 9.74
C THR A 136 13.87 0.26 9.54
N ARG A 137 13.98 1.04 10.63
CA ARG A 137 13.76 2.48 10.63
C ARG A 137 14.77 3.19 11.54
N PRO A 138 15.08 4.49 11.27
CA PRO A 138 15.80 5.29 12.21
C PRO A 138 15.00 5.50 13.51
N ALA A 139 15.64 5.31 14.66
CA ALA A 139 15.09 5.66 15.95
C ALA A 139 15.40 7.13 16.31
N PHE A 140 14.87 7.62 17.44
CA PHE A 140 15.11 8.97 17.91
C PHE A 140 16.61 9.28 18.01
N GLY A 141 17.00 10.47 17.54
CA GLY A 141 18.41 10.90 17.53
C GLY A 141 19.20 10.55 16.27
N GLY A 142 18.64 9.79 15.33
CA GLY A 142 19.21 9.57 14.00
C GLY A 142 20.39 8.59 13.92
N ASN A 143 21.02 8.23 15.04
CA ASN A 143 22.20 7.39 15.10
C ASN A 143 21.91 5.91 15.41
N ILE A 144 20.66 5.58 15.70
CA ILE A 144 20.24 4.22 16.04
C ILE A 144 19.22 3.75 15.03
N MET A 145 19.44 2.56 14.49
CA MET A 145 18.48 1.87 13.62
C MET A 145 17.74 0.81 14.44
N ALA A 146 16.42 0.82 14.40
CA ALA A 146 15.59 -0.19 15.03
C ALA A 146 15.01 -1.11 13.94
N THR A 147 15.13 -2.43 14.13
CA THR A 147 14.45 -3.42 13.32
C THR A 147 13.28 -3.99 14.10
N ILE A 148 12.10 -3.89 13.54
CA ILE A 148 10.82 -4.26 14.15
C ILE A 148 10.23 -5.42 13.37
N VAL A 149 9.61 -6.37 14.07
CA VAL A 149 8.95 -7.56 13.52
C VAL A 149 7.52 -7.62 14.03
N CYS A 150 6.59 -8.01 13.19
CA CYS A 150 5.20 -8.29 13.55
C CYS A 150 4.97 -9.79 13.40
N GLU A 151 5.14 -10.55 14.49
CA GLU A 151 5.14 -12.02 14.46
C GLU A 151 3.74 -12.63 14.36
N GLU A 152 2.77 -12.06 15.09
CA GLU A 152 1.48 -12.69 15.33
C GLU A 152 0.36 -12.21 14.39
N HIS A 153 0.43 -10.97 13.91
CA HIS A 153 -0.65 -10.37 13.13
C HIS A 153 -0.33 -10.24 11.64
N ARG A 154 -1.36 -10.34 10.82
CA ARG A 154 -1.29 -10.18 9.37
C ARG A 154 -2.35 -9.19 8.87
N PRO A 155 -2.03 -8.49 7.78
CA PRO A 155 -0.71 -8.41 7.13
C PRO A 155 0.33 -7.73 8.01
N GLN A 156 1.62 -8.02 7.77
CA GLN A 156 2.72 -7.24 8.31
C GLN A 156 2.77 -5.91 7.56
N MET A 157 2.50 -4.79 8.25
CA MET A 157 2.36 -3.50 7.59
C MET A 157 3.54 -2.58 7.85
N ALA A 158 3.99 -1.92 6.79
CA ALA A 158 5.01 -0.89 6.86
C ALA A 158 4.65 0.32 6.01
N THR A 159 4.92 1.53 6.52
CA THR A 159 5.09 2.67 5.62
C THR A 159 6.57 2.87 5.32
N VAL A 160 6.89 3.13 4.05
CA VAL A 160 8.27 3.21 3.55
C VAL A 160 8.56 4.63 3.09
N ARG A 161 9.70 5.17 3.52
CA ARG A 161 10.14 6.51 3.15
C ARG A 161 10.34 6.59 1.63
N PRO A 162 9.76 7.59 0.94
CA PRO A 162 9.99 7.80 -0.48
C PRO A 162 11.47 8.04 -0.80
N GLY A 163 11.93 7.53 -1.93
CA GLY A 163 13.30 7.73 -2.42
C GLY A 163 14.35 6.81 -1.79
N VAL A 164 13.96 5.87 -0.92
CA VAL A 164 14.91 4.93 -0.29
C VAL A 164 14.90 3.55 -0.95
N MET A 165 13.82 3.19 -1.62
CA MET A 165 13.73 1.93 -2.37
C MET A 165 13.93 2.18 -3.85
N LYS A 166 14.47 1.17 -4.54
CA LYS A 166 14.76 1.27 -5.97
C LYS A 166 13.57 0.74 -6.78
N ALA A 167 13.03 1.57 -7.66
CA ALA A 167 12.11 1.09 -8.68
C ALA A 167 12.85 0.20 -9.69
N LEU A 168 12.17 -0.84 -10.16
CA LEU A 168 12.68 -1.67 -11.26
C LEU A 168 12.56 -0.91 -12.59
N ALA A 169 13.40 -1.26 -13.55
CA ALA A 169 13.21 -0.82 -14.93
C ALA A 169 11.89 -1.39 -15.48
N ALA A 170 11.11 -0.55 -16.14
CA ALA A 170 9.86 -1.00 -16.73
C ALA A 170 10.12 -2.09 -17.79
N ASN A 171 9.37 -3.18 -17.69
CA ASN A 171 9.38 -4.28 -18.65
C ASN A 171 8.00 -4.36 -19.32
N GLU A 172 7.86 -3.80 -20.50
CA GLU A 172 6.60 -3.75 -21.21
C GLU A 172 6.12 -5.12 -21.76
N THR A 173 7.01 -6.12 -21.76
CA THR A 173 6.64 -7.49 -22.14
C THR A 173 6.01 -8.28 -20.98
N ARG A 174 6.07 -7.71 -19.74
CA ARG A 174 5.48 -8.36 -18.58
C ARG A 174 3.96 -8.31 -18.66
N THR A 175 3.34 -9.46 -18.47
CA THR A 175 1.90 -9.62 -18.40
C THR A 175 1.44 -9.88 -16.97
N GLY A 176 0.25 -9.43 -16.62
CA GLY A 176 -0.34 -9.64 -15.31
C GLY A 176 -1.86 -9.46 -15.36
N GLU A 177 -2.52 -9.83 -14.29
CA GLU A 177 -3.97 -9.73 -14.16
C GLU A 177 -4.37 -8.35 -13.61
N ILE A 178 -5.44 -7.77 -14.17
CA ILE A 178 -6.10 -6.59 -13.60
C ILE A 178 -7.47 -7.04 -13.13
N GLU A 179 -7.62 -7.17 -11.82
CA GLU A 179 -8.86 -7.54 -11.17
C GLU A 179 -9.61 -6.29 -10.71
N GLU A 180 -10.82 -6.09 -11.23
CA GLU A 180 -11.73 -5.05 -10.72
C GLU A 180 -12.38 -5.53 -9.42
N PHE A 181 -12.10 -4.85 -8.33
CA PHE A 181 -12.62 -5.17 -7.01
C PHE A 181 -13.66 -4.14 -6.60
N ASN A 182 -14.91 -4.58 -6.49
CA ASN A 182 -16.02 -3.70 -6.17
C ASN A 182 -16.16 -3.50 -4.67
N VAL A 183 -16.24 -2.22 -4.27
CA VAL A 183 -16.53 -1.80 -2.91
C VAL A 183 -17.77 -0.89 -2.95
N GLU A 184 -18.75 -1.21 -2.13
CA GLU A 184 -19.93 -0.37 -1.99
C GLU A 184 -19.62 0.83 -1.09
N PHE A 185 -19.92 2.03 -1.58
CA PHE A 185 -19.79 3.28 -0.84
C PHE A 185 -21.16 3.92 -0.63
N SER A 186 -21.31 4.61 0.49
CA SER A 186 -22.48 5.40 0.83
C SER A 186 -22.06 6.82 1.22
N GLU A 187 -22.99 7.76 1.25
CA GLU A 187 -22.70 9.12 1.72
C GLU A 187 -22.16 9.14 3.17
N ALA A 188 -22.52 8.17 3.98
CA ALA A 188 -22.02 8.04 5.35
C ALA A 188 -20.51 7.68 5.42
N ASP A 189 -19.93 7.21 4.32
CA ASP A 189 -18.48 6.92 4.22
C ASP A 189 -17.64 8.16 3.90
N MET A 190 -18.31 9.29 3.60
CA MET A 190 -17.63 10.56 3.33
C MET A 190 -17.56 11.40 4.61
N PRO A 191 -16.42 12.07 4.84
CA PRO A 191 -16.32 13.00 5.95
C PRO A 191 -17.37 14.11 5.78
N CYS A 192 -18.14 14.39 6.85
CA CYS A 192 -19.01 15.55 6.88
C CYS A 192 -18.14 16.81 6.90
N LEU A 193 -18.07 17.52 5.79
CA LEU A 193 -17.44 18.82 5.72
C LEU A 193 -18.40 19.84 6.36
N LEU A 194 -18.23 20.08 7.66
CA LEU A 194 -18.85 21.22 8.32
C LEU A 194 -18.10 22.49 7.85
N TYR A 195 -18.63 23.15 6.84
CA TYR A 195 -18.24 24.52 6.55
C TYR A 195 -18.82 25.41 7.69
N THR A 196 -17.98 25.78 8.63
CA THR A 196 -18.29 26.91 9.48
C THR A 196 -17.98 28.17 8.68
N SER A 197 -19.00 28.72 8.03
CA SER A 197 -18.91 29.97 7.25
C SER A 197 -18.82 31.22 8.12
N ASP A 198 -18.80 31.12 9.43
CA ASP A 198 -18.90 32.24 10.35
C ASP A 198 -17.75 32.25 11.35
N ALA A 199 -16.57 32.63 10.86
CA ALA A 199 -15.56 33.28 11.68
C ALA A 199 -15.47 34.74 11.22
N ALA A 200 -16.44 35.53 11.61
CA ALA A 200 -16.35 36.98 11.56
C ALA A 200 -15.74 37.50 12.84
#